data_879d36fc6ca22480f915651678e9191d
#
_entry.id   879d36fc6ca22480f915651678e9191d
#
_cell.length_a   1.000
_cell.length_b   1.000
_cell.length_c   1.000
_cell.angle_alpha   90.00
_cell.angle_beta   90.00
_cell.angle_gamma   90.00
#
_symmetry.space_group_name_H-M   'P 1'
#
loop_
_entity.id
_entity.type
_entity.pdbx_description
1 polymer ?
#
loop_
_entity_poly.entity_id
_entity_poly.type
_entity_poly.pdbx_seq_one_letter_code
_entity_poly.pdbx_strand_id
1 'polypeptide(L)'
;MKIKILGCYAATPRTITNPTSQVLEIKSHMFLVDCGEGTQVQLRRHKIKFSQIEHIFISHLHGDHFFGLIGLISTFMLLGREKDLHVYGPKGIKEAILLLLKLGNAYTSYNLFFHELTSKESEVIYEDEKVKVTTIPLKHRVYTNGYLFEEKNKERKLNIDAILNYDIEKVYYNKIKYGGDITLDDGRIIPNAELSFDPEVAKSYAFCSDTIYNEEIIPIIKNVTVLYHESTFLESESHLAEKTMHTTAKQAANIAKLAEVKNLLLGHYSTRYGNIELFRTEANEIFENVLLADDGLEFEF
;
A
#
# COMPACT_ATOMS: atom_id res chain seq x y z
N MET A 1 5.04 6.39 7.48
CA MET A 1 4.01 5.47 6.96
C MET A 1 3.77 4.35 7.96
N LYS A 2 2.54 3.83 7.98
CA LYS A 2 2.18 2.73 8.86
C LYS A 2 1.26 1.76 8.10
N ILE A 3 1.56 0.47 8.20
CA ILE A 3 0.74 -0.59 7.63
C ILE A 3 0.10 -1.42 8.74
N LYS A 4 -1.16 -1.82 8.53
CA LYS A 4 -1.89 -2.76 9.37
C LYS A 4 -2.37 -3.92 8.50
N ILE A 5 -1.89 -5.11 8.77
CA ILE A 5 -2.31 -6.33 8.09
C ILE A 5 -3.65 -6.78 8.70
N LEU A 6 -4.69 -6.88 7.87
CA LEU A 6 -6.00 -7.38 8.27
C LEU A 6 -6.16 -8.86 7.91
N GLY A 7 -5.45 -9.28 6.87
CA GLY A 7 -5.33 -10.64 6.39
C GLY A 7 -4.22 -10.77 5.38
N CYS A 8 -3.54 -11.91 5.36
CA CYS A 8 -2.38 -12.13 4.50
C CYS A 8 -2.19 -13.62 4.11
N TYR A 9 -3.27 -14.39 4.12
CA TYR A 9 -3.22 -15.80 3.76
C TYR A 9 -3.93 -16.06 2.42
N ALA A 10 -3.38 -17.01 1.65
CA ALA A 10 -3.88 -17.37 0.33
C ALA A 10 -5.24 -18.07 0.42
N ALA A 11 -6.00 -17.93 -0.63
CA ALA A 11 -7.33 -18.36 -1.02
C ALA A 11 -8.19 -19.16 0.00
N THR A 12 -7.67 -20.25 0.57
CA THR A 12 -8.48 -21.12 1.41
C THR A 12 -8.56 -20.59 2.84
N PRO A 13 -9.74 -20.15 3.31
CA PRO A 13 -9.87 -19.60 4.66
C PRO A 13 -9.62 -20.67 5.73
N ARG A 14 -9.03 -20.24 6.85
CA ARG A 14 -8.91 -21.01 8.09
C ARG A 14 -9.69 -20.32 9.21
N THR A 15 -9.93 -21.01 10.30
CA THR A 15 -10.69 -20.47 11.44
C THR A 15 -10.05 -19.25 12.11
N ILE A 16 -8.73 -19.11 12.00
CA ILE A 16 -7.94 -18.06 12.69
C ILE A 16 -7.16 -17.16 11.74
N THR A 17 -7.27 -17.36 10.42
CA THR A 17 -6.55 -16.57 9.41
C THR A 17 -7.52 -15.95 8.43
N ASN A 18 -7.16 -14.82 7.89
CA ASN A 18 -8.00 -14.04 6.99
C ASN A 18 -7.33 -13.87 5.62
N PRO A 19 -8.13 -13.83 4.54
CA PRO A 19 -7.64 -13.55 3.20
C PRO A 19 -7.13 -12.12 3.06
N THR A 20 -6.48 -11.84 1.95
CA THR A 20 -5.68 -10.63 1.75
C THR A 20 -6.47 -9.35 1.94
N SER A 21 -6.01 -8.54 2.87
CA SER A 21 -6.48 -7.16 3.09
C SER A 21 -5.51 -6.39 3.99
N GLN A 22 -5.22 -5.15 3.66
CA GLN A 22 -4.29 -4.29 4.40
C GLN A 22 -4.80 -2.86 4.46
N VAL A 23 -4.52 -2.17 5.56
CA VAL A 23 -4.73 -0.73 5.68
C VAL A 23 -3.37 -0.05 5.71
N LEU A 24 -3.18 0.94 4.85
CA LEU A 24 -1.98 1.76 4.76
C LEU A 24 -2.30 3.20 5.17
N GLU A 25 -1.65 3.69 6.21
CA GLU A 25 -1.74 5.08 6.65
C GLU A 25 -0.54 5.88 6.13
N ILE A 26 -0.84 6.90 5.33
CA ILE A 26 0.18 7.80 4.76
C ILE A 26 -0.25 9.24 5.02
N LYS A 27 0.52 9.99 5.82
CA LYS A 27 0.18 11.36 6.20
C LYS A 27 -1.24 11.40 6.81
N SER A 28 -2.21 12.01 6.13
CA SER A 28 -3.61 12.09 6.56
C SER A 28 -4.54 11.11 5.83
N HIS A 29 -4.01 10.26 4.96
CA HIS A 29 -4.78 9.29 4.19
C HIS A 29 -4.78 7.91 4.82
N MET A 30 -5.90 7.23 4.66
CA MET A 30 -6.07 5.83 5.01
C MET A 30 -6.56 5.06 3.78
N PHE A 31 -5.70 4.26 3.21
CA PHE A 31 -5.95 3.44 2.03
C PHE A 31 -6.24 2.01 2.44
N LEU A 32 -7.24 1.38 1.81
CA LEU A 32 -7.45 -0.07 1.91
C LEU A 32 -6.88 -0.73 0.65
N VAL A 33 -6.04 -1.74 0.82
CA VAL A 33 -5.45 -2.53 -0.27
C VAL A 33 -5.94 -3.95 -0.13
N ASP A 34 -6.65 -4.39 -1.15
CA ASP A 34 -7.46 -5.60 -1.21
C ASP A 34 -8.55 -5.69 -0.12
N CYS A 35 -9.56 -6.48 -0.36
CA CYS A 35 -10.71 -6.62 0.50
C CYS A 35 -11.28 -8.05 0.41
N GLY A 36 -10.54 -9.02 0.92
CA GLY A 36 -10.99 -10.40 1.04
C GLY A 36 -12.15 -10.56 2.02
N GLU A 37 -12.72 -11.74 2.11
CA GLU A 37 -13.84 -12.03 3.01
C GLU A 37 -13.48 -11.71 4.47
N GLY A 38 -14.42 -11.13 5.20
CA GLY A 38 -14.23 -10.79 6.60
C GLY A 38 -13.48 -9.48 6.88
N THR A 39 -12.97 -8.76 5.86
CA THR A 39 -12.25 -7.49 6.01
C THR A 39 -12.99 -6.49 6.90
N GLN A 40 -14.32 -6.35 6.74
CA GLN A 40 -15.13 -5.45 7.58
C GLN A 40 -15.12 -5.84 9.07
N VAL A 41 -15.00 -7.13 9.39
CA VAL A 41 -14.88 -7.63 10.77
C VAL A 41 -13.48 -7.31 11.31
N GLN A 42 -12.45 -7.49 10.50
CA GLN A 42 -11.07 -7.16 10.88
C GLN A 42 -10.88 -5.65 11.13
N LEU A 43 -11.46 -4.81 10.29
CA LEU A 43 -11.46 -3.35 10.49
C LEU A 43 -12.05 -2.99 11.86
N ARG A 44 -13.17 -3.63 12.28
CA ARG A 44 -13.74 -3.42 13.61
C ARG A 44 -12.86 -3.97 14.72
N ARG A 45 -12.34 -5.20 14.57
CA ARG A 45 -11.47 -5.85 15.54
C ARG A 45 -10.24 -4.99 15.86
N HIS A 46 -9.66 -4.40 14.83
CA HIS A 46 -8.49 -3.53 14.95
C HIS A 46 -8.83 -2.05 15.16
N LYS A 47 -10.11 -1.71 15.42
CA LYS A 47 -10.60 -0.36 15.74
C LYS A 47 -10.28 0.68 14.64
N ILE A 48 -10.22 0.25 13.39
CA ILE A 48 -10.01 1.13 12.24
C ILE A 48 -11.31 1.90 11.95
N LYS A 49 -11.21 3.21 11.82
CA LYS A 49 -12.35 4.09 11.54
C LYS A 49 -12.76 3.98 10.07
N PHE A 50 -13.90 3.37 9.80
CA PHE A 50 -14.45 3.19 8.45
C PHE A 50 -14.59 4.51 7.68
N SER A 51 -14.93 5.61 8.37
CA SER A 51 -15.09 6.93 7.76
C SER A 51 -13.79 7.56 7.23
N GLN A 52 -12.62 7.01 7.60
CA GLN A 52 -11.32 7.48 7.12
C GLN A 52 -10.86 6.77 5.84
N ILE A 53 -11.49 5.64 5.48
CA ILE A 53 -11.17 4.93 4.23
C ILE A 53 -11.97 5.60 3.10
N GLU A 54 -11.30 6.34 2.25
CA GLU A 54 -11.91 7.03 1.09
C GLU A 54 -11.46 6.39 -0.24
N HIS A 55 -10.38 5.63 -0.23
CA HIS A 55 -9.82 4.97 -1.41
C HIS A 55 -9.53 3.50 -1.12
N ILE A 56 -10.00 2.61 -2.01
CA ILE A 56 -9.79 1.16 -1.97
C ILE A 56 -9.12 0.72 -3.27
N PHE A 57 -8.04 -0.03 -3.16
CA PHE A 57 -7.26 -0.54 -4.28
C PHE A 57 -7.37 -2.06 -4.31
N ILE A 58 -7.95 -2.61 -5.37
CA ILE A 58 -8.13 -4.06 -5.56
C ILE A 58 -7.15 -4.55 -6.63
N SER A 59 -6.28 -5.46 -6.24
CA SER A 59 -5.23 -5.99 -7.11
C SER A 59 -5.79 -6.77 -8.28
N HIS A 60 -6.73 -7.68 -8.00
CA HIS A 60 -7.41 -8.50 -8.99
C HIS A 60 -8.75 -9.06 -8.46
N LEU A 61 -9.50 -9.78 -9.31
CA LEU A 61 -10.87 -10.22 -8.97
C LEU A 61 -10.97 -11.68 -8.51
N HIS A 62 -9.92 -12.26 -7.90
CA HIS A 62 -10.07 -13.51 -7.15
C HIS A 62 -10.76 -13.23 -5.81
N GLY A 63 -11.53 -14.21 -5.31
CA GLY A 63 -12.40 -14.02 -4.17
C GLY A 63 -11.70 -13.56 -2.89
N ASP A 64 -10.55 -14.13 -2.60
CA ASP A 64 -9.71 -13.82 -1.44
C ASP A 64 -9.11 -12.40 -1.44
N HIS A 65 -9.27 -11.65 -2.55
CA HIS A 65 -8.85 -10.25 -2.66
C HIS A 65 -10.02 -9.27 -2.78
N PHE A 66 -11.24 -9.74 -3.07
CA PHE A 66 -12.30 -8.83 -3.51
C PHE A 66 -13.69 -9.15 -2.92
N PHE A 67 -14.01 -10.40 -2.51
CA PHE A 67 -15.37 -10.75 -2.10
C PHE A 67 -15.85 -10.04 -0.83
N GLY A 68 -14.96 -9.53 0.01
CA GLY A 68 -15.32 -8.70 1.15
C GLY A 68 -15.81 -7.30 0.80
N LEU A 69 -15.51 -6.82 -0.41
CA LEU A 69 -15.78 -5.44 -0.83
C LEU A 69 -17.28 -5.10 -0.82
N ILE A 70 -18.13 -5.97 -1.32
CA ILE A 70 -19.58 -5.76 -1.32
C ILE A 70 -20.15 -5.65 0.10
N GLY A 71 -19.66 -6.49 1.03
CA GLY A 71 -20.03 -6.43 2.44
C GLY A 71 -19.57 -5.14 3.11
N LEU A 72 -18.35 -4.67 2.79
CA LEU A 72 -17.82 -3.41 3.29
C LEU A 72 -18.61 -2.20 2.77
N ILE A 73 -18.92 -2.14 1.48
CA ILE A 73 -19.75 -1.09 0.86
C ILE A 73 -21.12 -1.03 1.53
N SER A 74 -21.76 -2.18 1.75
CA SER A 74 -23.04 -2.27 2.45
C SER A 74 -22.93 -1.80 3.91
N THR A 75 -21.84 -2.12 4.59
CA THR A 75 -21.57 -1.65 5.96
C THR A 75 -21.39 -0.13 6.00
N PHE A 76 -20.68 0.47 5.05
CA PHE A 76 -20.54 1.92 4.94
C PHE A 76 -21.90 2.62 4.83
N MET A 77 -22.80 2.07 4.00
CA MET A 77 -24.17 2.57 3.85
C MET A 77 -24.94 2.50 5.18
N LEU A 78 -24.92 1.33 5.87
CA LEU A 78 -25.60 1.13 7.15
C LEU A 78 -25.08 2.03 8.27
N LEU A 79 -23.82 2.47 8.18
CA LEU A 79 -23.18 3.40 9.12
C LEU A 79 -23.43 4.88 8.76
N GLY A 80 -24.24 5.14 7.74
CA GLY A 80 -24.57 6.53 7.33
C GLY A 80 -23.40 7.28 6.72
N ARG A 81 -22.56 6.59 5.91
CA ARG A 81 -21.48 7.28 5.20
C ARG A 81 -22.03 8.34 4.26
N GLU A 82 -21.44 9.54 4.29
CA GLU A 82 -21.73 10.66 3.39
C GLU A 82 -20.56 10.94 2.42
N LYS A 83 -19.33 10.64 2.84
CA LYS A 83 -18.13 10.89 2.04
C LYS A 83 -18.06 9.97 0.83
N ASP A 84 -17.57 10.48 -0.27
CA ASP A 84 -17.28 9.73 -1.48
C ASP A 84 -16.39 8.53 -1.21
N LEU A 85 -16.57 7.45 -1.98
CA LEU A 85 -15.73 6.27 -1.96
C LEU A 85 -15.20 5.99 -3.37
N HIS A 86 -13.88 5.92 -3.48
CA HIS A 86 -13.19 5.62 -4.73
C HIS A 86 -12.65 4.18 -4.68
N VAL A 87 -13.00 3.38 -5.67
CA VAL A 87 -12.55 1.99 -5.83
C VAL A 87 -11.75 1.88 -7.12
N TYR A 88 -10.48 1.54 -6.98
CA TYR A 88 -9.55 1.27 -8.08
C TYR A 88 -9.38 -0.24 -8.22
N GLY A 89 -9.47 -0.77 -9.43
CA GLY A 89 -9.30 -2.20 -9.64
C GLY A 89 -9.52 -2.62 -11.08
N PRO A 90 -9.42 -3.92 -11.39
CA PRO A 90 -9.56 -4.43 -12.74
C PRO A 90 -10.94 -4.13 -13.36
N LYS A 91 -10.97 -4.06 -14.69
CA LYS A 91 -12.22 -4.01 -15.44
C LYS A 91 -13.17 -5.14 -15.02
N GLY A 92 -14.44 -4.80 -14.82
CA GLY A 92 -15.47 -5.71 -14.33
C GLY A 92 -15.83 -5.53 -12.86
N ILE A 93 -14.99 -4.85 -12.06
CA ILE A 93 -15.26 -4.59 -10.64
C ILE A 93 -16.54 -3.78 -10.43
N LYS A 94 -16.75 -2.76 -11.27
CA LYS A 94 -17.96 -1.92 -11.26
C LYS A 94 -19.20 -2.76 -11.53
N GLU A 95 -19.18 -3.55 -12.59
CA GLU A 95 -20.31 -4.41 -12.97
C GLU A 95 -20.66 -5.38 -11.86
N ALA A 96 -19.68 -6.08 -11.29
CA ALA A 96 -19.85 -7.04 -10.22
C ALA A 96 -20.51 -6.42 -8.97
N ILE A 97 -19.98 -5.30 -8.50
CA ILE A 97 -20.51 -4.63 -7.31
C ILE A 97 -21.91 -4.05 -7.56
N LEU A 98 -22.12 -3.36 -8.67
CA LEU A 98 -23.43 -2.79 -8.98
C LEU A 98 -24.51 -3.86 -9.20
N LEU A 99 -24.14 -5.01 -9.79
CA LEU A 99 -25.06 -6.15 -9.93
C LEU A 99 -25.50 -6.68 -8.55
N LEU A 100 -24.55 -6.89 -7.64
CA LEU A 100 -24.85 -7.38 -6.29
C LEU A 100 -25.70 -6.39 -5.48
N LEU A 101 -25.40 -5.10 -5.55
CA LEU A 101 -26.23 -4.06 -4.94
C LEU A 101 -27.66 -4.07 -5.51
N LYS A 102 -27.79 -4.12 -6.84
CA LYS A 102 -29.08 -4.17 -7.52
C LYS A 102 -29.92 -5.40 -7.10
N LEU A 103 -29.31 -6.60 -7.09
CA LEU A 103 -30.00 -7.83 -6.69
C LEU A 103 -30.41 -7.81 -5.21
N GLY A 104 -29.59 -7.17 -4.36
CA GLY A 104 -29.89 -6.94 -2.93
C GLY A 104 -30.86 -5.78 -2.70
N ASN A 105 -31.36 -5.11 -3.76
CA ASN A 105 -32.19 -3.91 -3.65
C ASN A 105 -31.57 -2.83 -2.74
N ALA A 106 -30.23 -2.70 -2.80
CA ALA A 106 -29.43 -1.80 -1.97
C ALA A 106 -28.95 -0.61 -2.80
N TYR A 107 -28.96 0.59 -2.16
CA TYR A 107 -28.50 1.84 -2.77
C TYR A 107 -27.57 2.53 -1.79
N THR A 108 -26.41 3.01 -2.28
CA THR A 108 -25.49 3.78 -1.44
C THR A 108 -26.04 5.19 -1.20
N SER A 109 -25.90 5.67 0.03
CA SER A 109 -26.23 7.06 0.41
C SER A 109 -25.12 8.04 0.05
N TYR A 110 -24.01 7.55 -0.49
CA TYR A 110 -22.81 8.29 -0.86
C TYR A 110 -22.42 8.01 -2.31
N ASN A 111 -21.58 8.84 -2.89
CA ASN A 111 -21.08 8.63 -4.24
C ASN A 111 -20.04 7.49 -4.23
N LEU A 112 -20.24 6.53 -5.12
CA LEU A 112 -19.34 5.39 -5.32
C LEU A 112 -18.72 5.49 -6.71
N PHE A 113 -17.42 5.80 -6.75
CA PHE A 113 -16.65 5.95 -7.96
C PHE A 113 -15.80 4.72 -8.23
N PHE A 114 -15.86 4.19 -9.45
CA PHE A 114 -15.03 3.09 -9.90
C PHE A 114 -14.02 3.56 -10.93
N HIS A 115 -12.75 3.28 -10.68
CA HIS A 115 -11.63 3.53 -11.57
C HIS A 115 -11.14 2.18 -12.09
N GLU A 116 -11.71 1.75 -13.23
CA GLU A 116 -11.37 0.45 -13.82
C GLU A 116 -10.05 0.52 -14.58
N LEU A 117 -9.09 -0.31 -14.15
CA LEU A 117 -7.74 -0.38 -14.68
C LEU A 117 -7.67 -1.43 -15.79
N THR A 118 -7.01 -1.09 -16.89
CA THR A 118 -6.82 -1.98 -18.05
C THR A 118 -5.44 -1.89 -18.66
N SER A 119 -4.62 -0.92 -18.25
CA SER A 119 -3.26 -0.74 -18.74
C SER A 119 -2.36 -1.91 -18.31
N LYS A 120 -1.49 -2.33 -19.21
CA LYS A 120 -0.41 -3.29 -18.90
C LYS A 120 0.91 -2.59 -18.58
N GLU A 121 0.93 -1.28 -18.67
CA GLU A 121 2.04 -0.43 -18.29
C GLU A 121 1.79 0.21 -16.93
N SER A 122 2.87 0.56 -16.24
CA SER A 122 2.78 1.30 -14.98
C SER A 122 2.23 2.71 -15.23
N GLU A 123 1.19 3.09 -14.48
CA GLU A 123 0.53 4.39 -14.61
C GLU A 123 0.20 4.98 -13.24
N VAL A 124 0.21 6.31 -13.14
CA VAL A 124 -0.25 7.02 -11.93
C VAL A 124 -1.77 7.04 -11.93
N ILE A 125 -2.38 6.43 -10.90
CA ILE A 125 -3.84 6.30 -10.79
C ILE A 125 -4.45 7.20 -9.71
N TYR A 126 -3.64 7.68 -8.78
CA TYR A 126 -4.02 8.66 -7.77
C TYR A 126 -2.83 9.56 -7.46
N GLU A 127 -3.07 10.85 -7.36
CA GLU A 127 -2.04 11.80 -6.95
C GLU A 127 -2.67 13.04 -6.31
N ASP A 128 -2.12 13.45 -5.16
CA ASP A 128 -2.42 14.73 -4.53
C ASP A 128 -1.12 15.44 -4.10
N GLU A 129 -1.21 16.42 -3.20
CA GLU A 129 -0.03 17.14 -2.71
C GLU A 129 0.87 16.30 -1.80
N LYS A 130 0.36 15.22 -1.21
CA LYS A 130 1.02 14.43 -0.16
C LYS A 130 1.42 13.03 -0.60
N VAL A 131 0.67 12.43 -1.51
CA VAL A 131 0.81 11.02 -1.89
C VAL A 131 0.65 10.85 -3.39
N LYS A 132 1.40 9.93 -3.96
CA LYS A 132 1.23 9.42 -5.33
C LYS A 132 1.05 7.90 -5.27
N VAL A 133 0.10 7.36 -6.06
CA VAL A 133 -0.12 5.92 -6.21
C VAL A 133 0.03 5.54 -7.67
N THR A 134 0.91 4.58 -7.91
CA THR A 134 1.25 4.07 -9.24
C THR A 134 0.95 2.57 -9.31
N THR A 135 0.48 2.06 -10.46
CA THR A 135 0.29 0.63 -10.68
C THR A 135 1.61 -0.09 -10.91
N ILE A 136 1.70 -1.33 -10.44
CA ILE A 136 2.80 -2.27 -10.71
C ILE A 136 2.19 -3.44 -11.49
N PRO A 137 2.38 -3.55 -12.82
CA PRO A 137 1.85 -4.66 -13.60
C PRO A 137 2.42 -5.99 -13.13
N LEU A 138 1.55 -6.90 -12.69
CA LEU A 138 1.91 -8.23 -12.21
C LEU A 138 1.48 -9.31 -13.20
N LYS A 139 2.12 -10.49 -13.10
CA LYS A 139 1.87 -11.63 -14.00
C LYS A 139 1.14 -12.74 -13.25
N HIS A 140 -0.16 -12.82 -13.44
CA HIS A 140 -1.02 -13.84 -12.87
C HIS A 140 -2.03 -14.37 -13.91
N ARG A 141 -2.89 -15.33 -13.52
CA ARG A 141 -3.88 -15.95 -14.41
C ARG A 141 -4.97 -14.98 -14.90
N VAL A 142 -5.20 -13.92 -14.16
CA VAL A 142 -6.12 -12.83 -14.48
C VAL A 142 -5.35 -11.50 -14.47
N TYR A 143 -5.96 -10.46 -15.02
CA TYR A 143 -5.38 -9.12 -14.95
C TYR A 143 -5.15 -8.73 -13.49
N THR A 144 -3.90 -8.44 -13.16
CA THR A 144 -3.46 -8.16 -11.80
C THR A 144 -2.49 -6.99 -11.77
N ASN A 145 -2.69 -6.08 -10.82
CA ASN A 145 -1.76 -5.01 -10.48
C ASN A 145 -1.36 -5.07 -9.01
N GLY A 146 -0.11 -4.80 -8.75
CA GLY A 146 0.34 -4.26 -7.48
C GLY A 146 0.19 -2.74 -7.46
N TYR A 147 0.53 -2.12 -6.33
CA TYR A 147 0.42 -0.68 -6.11
C TYR A 147 1.65 -0.15 -5.40
N LEU A 148 2.23 0.92 -5.95
CA LEU A 148 3.32 1.67 -5.34
C LEU A 148 2.75 2.96 -4.73
N PHE A 149 2.87 3.10 -3.42
CA PHE A 149 2.49 4.29 -2.66
C PHE A 149 3.74 5.07 -2.29
N GLU A 150 3.81 6.33 -2.67
CA GLU A 150 4.96 7.20 -2.43
C GLU A 150 4.53 8.47 -1.70
N GLU A 151 5.22 8.80 -0.60
CA GLU A 151 5.09 10.11 0.03
C GLU A 151 5.70 11.19 -0.85
N LYS A 152 5.04 12.34 -0.88
CA LYS A 152 5.60 13.56 -1.48
C LYS A 152 6.09 14.48 -0.37
N ASN A 153 7.37 14.40 -0.05
CA ASN A 153 8.01 15.31 0.90
C ASN A 153 8.69 16.45 0.14
N LYS A 154 8.05 17.61 0.12
CA LYS A 154 8.59 18.80 -0.54
C LYS A 154 9.09 19.86 0.42
N GLU A 155 8.63 19.87 1.66
CA GLU A 155 8.92 20.93 2.62
C GLU A 155 10.16 20.60 3.45
N ARG A 156 11.11 21.55 3.48
CA ARG A 156 12.26 21.54 4.37
C ARG A 156 11.80 21.83 5.81
N LYS A 157 12.50 21.31 6.80
CA LYS A 157 12.25 21.62 8.22
C LYS A 157 12.89 22.96 8.58
N LEU A 158 12.12 23.86 9.20
CA LEU A 158 12.64 25.14 9.66
C LEU A 158 13.69 24.93 10.77
N ASN A 159 14.83 25.60 10.66
CA ASN A 159 15.80 25.77 11.73
C ASN A 159 15.33 26.93 12.63
N ILE A 160 14.55 26.62 13.65
CA ILE A 160 13.93 27.64 14.52
C ILE A 160 14.98 28.48 15.21
N ASP A 161 16.10 27.91 15.64
CA ASP A 161 17.18 28.64 16.31
C ASP A 161 17.79 29.68 15.38
N ALA A 162 18.08 29.32 14.14
CA ALA A 162 18.59 30.27 13.15
C ALA A 162 17.55 31.34 12.79
N ILE A 163 16.29 30.97 12.63
CA ILE A 163 15.19 31.88 12.35
C ILE A 163 15.05 32.94 13.45
N LEU A 164 15.15 32.54 14.73
CA LEU A 164 15.11 33.45 15.88
C LEU A 164 16.37 34.32 15.96
N ASN A 165 17.56 33.75 15.68
CA ASN A 165 18.81 34.50 15.69
C ASN A 165 18.88 35.61 14.62
N TYR A 166 18.26 35.38 13.46
CA TYR A 166 18.20 36.36 12.37
C TYR A 166 16.93 37.23 12.42
N ASP A 167 16.07 37.05 13.44
CA ASP A 167 14.79 37.76 13.61
C ASP A 167 13.88 37.69 12.37
N ILE A 168 13.77 36.48 11.76
CA ILE A 168 13.02 36.27 10.52
C ILE A 168 11.53 36.16 10.81
N GLU A 169 10.75 37.02 10.20
CA GLU A 169 9.30 37.05 10.35
C GLU A 169 8.62 35.79 9.77
N LYS A 170 7.49 35.39 10.39
CA LYS A 170 6.70 34.20 9.98
C LYS A 170 6.23 34.23 8.54
N VAL A 171 6.07 35.41 7.95
CA VAL A 171 5.67 35.56 6.53
C VAL A 171 6.64 34.88 5.57
N TYR A 172 7.92 34.76 5.95
CA TYR A 172 8.97 34.12 5.14
C TYR A 172 9.07 32.59 5.32
N TYR A 173 8.38 32.00 6.31
CA TYR A 173 8.51 30.57 6.62
C TYR A 173 8.19 29.66 5.44
N ASN A 174 7.16 29.98 4.65
CA ASN A 174 6.84 29.21 3.46
C ASN A 174 7.97 29.28 2.42
N LYS A 175 8.55 30.49 2.20
CA LYS A 175 9.67 30.67 1.29
C LYS A 175 10.87 29.81 1.70
N ILE A 176 11.18 29.77 3.01
CA ILE A 176 12.25 28.93 3.56
C ILE A 176 11.95 27.44 3.39
N LYS A 177 10.73 27.01 3.67
CA LYS A 177 10.31 25.60 3.51
C LYS A 177 10.42 25.09 2.08
N TYR A 178 10.33 25.98 1.10
CA TYR A 178 10.48 25.64 -0.31
C TYR A 178 11.88 25.98 -0.91
N GLY A 179 12.87 26.17 -0.02
CA GLY A 179 14.28 26.31 -0.43
C GLY A 179 14.72 27.73 -0.76
N GLY A 180 13.91 28.74 -0.47
CA GLY A 180 14.25 30.14 -0.77
C GLY A 180 15.17 30.77 0.28
N ASP A 181 16.20 31.50 -0.19
CA ASP A 181 17.06 32.35 0.63
C ASP A 181 16.30 33.59 1.11
N ILE A 182 16.70 34.16 2.25
CA ILE A 182 16.08 35.36 2.84
C ILE A 182 17.04 36.54 2.76
N THR A 183 16.56 37.66 2.28
CA THR A 183 17.29 38.93 2.32
C THR A 183 16.78 39.72 3.52
N LEU A 184 17.67 40.09 4.42
CA LEU A 184 17.39 40.93 5.59
C LEU A 184 17.28 42.41 5.17
N ASP A 185 16.74 43.25 6.04
CA ASP A 185 16.53 44.69 5.81
C ASP A 185 17.88 45.43 5.58
N ASP A 186 18.97 44.92 6.12
CA ASP A 186 20.31 45.47 5.94
C ASP A 186 21.00 45.00 4.62
N GLY A 187 20.27 44.24 3.78
CA GLY A 187 20.75 43.74 2.48
C GLY A 187 21.53 42.43 2.54
N ARG A 188 21.80 41.88 3.72
CA ARG A 188 22.45 40.55 3.82
C ARG A 188 21.50 39.46 3.35
N ILE A 189 22.07 38.51 2.60
CA ILE A 189 21.33 37.30 2.14
C ILE A 189 21.70 36.15 3.06
N ILE A 190 20.71 35.57 3.71
CA ILE A 190 20.87 34.35 4.54
C ILE A 190 20.48 33.16 3.66
N PRO A 191 21.45 32.23 3.42
CA PRO A 191 21.21 31.04 2.62
C PRO A 191 20.16 30.13 3.27
N ASN A 192 19.31 29.49 2.47
CA ASN A 192 18.31 28.57 2.94
C ASN A 192 18.89 27.41 3.79
N ALA A 193 20.10 26.96 3.44
CA ALA A 193 20.79 25.89 4.18
C ALA A 193 21.07 26.23 5.67
N GLU A 194 21.13 27.53 6.02
CA GLU A 194 21.23 27.97 7.42
C GLU A 194 19.87 27.99 8.12
N LEU A 195 18.80 28.29 7.36
CA LEU A 195 17.45 28.53 7.87
C LEU A 195 16.58 27.28 7.89
N SER A 196 17.05 26.19 7.30
CA SER A 196 16.26 24.95 7.21
C SER A 196 17.16 23.73 7.10
N PHE A 197 16.59 22.59 7.47
CA PHE A 197 17.15 21.26 7.26
C PHE A 197 16.51 20.62 6.05
N ASP A 198 17.21 19.68 5.42
CA ASP A 198 16.64 18.90 4.32
C ASP A 198 15.35 18.19 4.74
N PRO A 199 14.39 18.02 3.82
CA PRO A 199 13.18 17.28 4.12
C PRO A 199 13.52 15.85 4.51
N GLU A 200 12.67 15.25 5.35
CA GLU A 200 12.81 13.82 5.63
C GLU A 200 12.73 13.04 4.31
N VAL A 201 13.50 11.95 4.24
CA VAL A 201 13.44 11.06 3.08
C VAL A 201 12.01 10.56 2.91
N ALA A 202 11.46 10.77 1.72
CA ALA A 202 10.12 10.28 1.38
C ALA A 202 10.08 8.76 1.51
N LYS A 203 9.06 8.26 2.20
CA LYS A 203 8.83 6.83 2.39
C LYS A 203 7.99 6.29 1.24
N SER A 204 8.16 5.00 0.95
CA SER A 204 7.40 4.32 -0.10
C SER A 204 7.05 2.90 0.32
N TYR A 205 5.90 2.44 -0.15
CA TYR A 205 5.38 1.10 0.07
C TYR A 205 4.93 0.50 -1.25
N ALA A 206 5.48 -0.64 -1.62
CA ALA A 206 5.04 -1.42 -2.77
C ALA A 206 4.29 -2.67 -2.31
N PHE A 207 3.09 -2.87 -2.85
CA PHE A 207 2.27 -4.06 -2.63
C PHE A 207 2.26 -4.90 -3.90
N CYS A 208 2.84 -6.10 -3.85
CA CYS A 208 2.89 -7.07 -4.94
C CYS A 208 2.32 -8.40 -4.43
N SER A 209 1.04 -8.68 -4.74
CA SER A 209 0.38 -9.94 -4.41
C SER A 209 -0.09 -10.63 -5.67
N ASP A 210 -0.04 -11.97 -5.67
CA ASP A 210 -0.42 -12.85 -6.77
C ASP A 210 0.34 -12.56 -8.08
N THR A 211 1.57 -13.04 -8.11
CA THR A 211 2.42 -12.93 -9.30
C THR A 211 3.38 -14.09 -9.38
N ILE A 212 3.64 -14.60 -10.57
CA ILE A 212 4.82 -15.41 -10.82
C ILE A 212 6.07 -14.54 -10.68
N TYR A 213 7.24 -15.16 -10.44
CA TYR A 213 8.52 -14.45 -10.44
C TYR A 213 8.67 -13.54 -11.66
N ASN A 214 8.82 -12.24 -11.42
CA ASN A 214 8.78 -11.22 -12.48
C ASN A 214 9.77 -10.09 -12.22
N GLU A 215 10.90 -10.10 -12.93
CA GLU A 215 11.93 -9.06 -12.81
C GLU A 215 11.53 -7.72 -13.46
N GLU A 216 10.49 -7.69 -14.30
CA GLU A 216 10.06 -6.46 -14.96
C GLU A 216 9.53 -5.40 -13.97
N ILE A 217 9.15 -5.81 -12.74
CA ILE A 217 8.72 -4.88 -11.71
C ILE A 217 9.88 -4.14 -11.02
N ILE A 218 11.12 -4.66 -11.14
CA ILE A 218 12.30 -4.13 -10.42
C ILE A 218 12.50 -2.62 -10.65
N PRO A 219 12.46 -2.09 -11.87
CA PRO A 219 12.62 -0.66 -12.09
C PRO A 219 11.56 0.20 -11.40
N ILE A 220 10.33 -0.34 -11.24
CA ILE A 220 9.19 0.38 -10.65
C ILE A 220 9.34 0.46 -9.12
N ILE A 221 9.82 -0.63 -8.51
CA ILE A 221 9.93 -0.75 -7.05
C ILE A 221 11.35 -0.50 -6.51
N LYS A 222 12.23 0.05 -7.35
CA LYS A 222 13.63 0.26 -6.95
C LYS A 222 13.71 1.22 -5.74
N ASN A 223 14.51 0.82 -4.73
CA ASN A 223 14.76 1.58 -3.50
C ASN A 223 13.52 1.85 -2.63
N VAL A 224 12.40 1.13 -2.80
CA VAL A 224 11.24 1.33 -1.94
C VAL A 224 11.58 1.02 -0.48
N THR A 225 10.92 1.74 0.43
CA THR A 225 11.16 1.58 1.87
C THR A 225 10.67 0.22 2.37
N VAL A 226 9.51 -0.22 1.92
CA VAL A 226 8.96 -1.55 2.24
C VAL A 226 8.33 -2.14 0.98
N LEU A 227 8.76 -3.33 0.63
CA LEU A 227 8.13 -4.18 -0.38
C LEU A 227 7.31 -5.26 0.33
N TYR A 228 5.98 -5.24 0.23
CA TYR A 228 5.17 -6.42 0.46
C TYR A 228 5.20 -7.26 -0.82
N HIS A 229 5.62 -8.52 -0.69
CA HIS A 229 5.62 -9.45 -1.81
C HIS A 229 4.97 -10.76 -1.39
N GLU A 230 4.12 -11.30 -2.26
CA GLU A 230 3.62 -12.64 -2.05
C GLU A 230 4.77 -13.65 -1.93
N SER A 231 4.52 -14.69 -1.16
CA SER A 231 5.39 -15.83 -0.98
C SER A 231 4.54 -17.07 -0.69
N THR A 232 3.69 -17.42 -1.65
CA THR A 232 2.69 -18.47 -1.45
C THR A 232 3.33 -19.82 -1.14
N PHE A 233 4.55 -20.05 -1.64
CA PHE A 233 5.26 -21.32 -1.48
C PHE A 233 6.70 -21.15 -0.97
N LEU A 234 7.26 -22.23 -0.43
CA LEU A 234 8.69 -22.38 -0.24
C LEU A 234 9.34 -22.92 -1.53
N GLU A 235 10.64 -22.78 -1.68
CA GLU A 235 11.39 -23.20 -2.86
C GLU A 235 11.26 -24.71 -3.15
N SER A 236 11.09 -25.54 -2.11
CA SER A 236 10.80 -26.96 -2.25
C SER A 236 9.54 -27.26 -3.08
N GLU A 237 8.64 -26.29 -3.17
CA GLU A 237 7.36 -26.38 -3.90
C GLU A 237 7.34 -25.41 -5.11
N SER A 238 8.51 -25.04 -5.65
CA SER A 238 8.65 -24.11 -6.78
C SER A 238 7.83 -24.52 -8.01
N HIS A 239 7.72 -25.84 -8.26
CA HIS A 239 6.89 -26.37 -9.34
C HIS A 239 5.38 -26.04 -9.19
N LEU A 240 4.89 -25.93 -7.93
CA LEU A 240 3.51 -25.50 -7.67
C LEU A 240 3.38 -23.99 -7.81
N ALA A 241 4.39 -23.24 -7.36
CA ALA A 241 4.43 -21.80 -7.55
C ALA A 241 4.31 -21.46 -9.05
N GLU A 242 5.12 -22.07 -9.90
CA GLU A 242 5.07 -21.88 -11.34
C GLU A 242 3.70 -22.26 -11.93
N LYS A 243 3.19 -23.46 -11.59
CA LYS A 243 1.92 -23.99 -12.09
C LYS A 243 0.72 -23.09 -11.72
N THR A 244 0.76 -22.49 -10.54
CA THR A 244 -0.33 -21.64 -10.03
C THR A 244 -0.09 -20.16 -10.24
N MET A 245 1.04 -19.78 -10.87
CA MET A 245 1.48 -18.41 -11.12
C MET A 245 1.63 -17.59 -9.83
N HIS A 246 2.35 -18.18 -8.89
CA HIS A 246 2.76 -17.57 -7.62
C HIS A 246 4.28 -17.60 -7.46
N THR A 247 4.76 -17.06 -6.36
CA THR A 247 6.17 -16.87 -6.06
C THR A 247 6.58 -17.69 -4.83
N THR A 248 7.86 -18.14 -4.78
CA THR A 248 8.44 -18.69 -3.55
C THR A 248 9.05 -17.59 -2.68
N ALA A 249 9.27 -17.88 -1.38
CA ALA A 249 9.93 -16.95 -0.47
C ALA A 249 11.33 -16.55 -0.97
N LYS A 250 12.06 -17.51 -1.54
CA LYS A 250 13.37 -17.30 -2.13
C LYS A 250 13.34 -16.39 -3.35
N GLN A 251 12.35 -16.55 -4.21
CA GLN A 251 12.12 -15.69 -5.37
C GLN A 251 11.73 -14.26 -4.96
N ALA A 252 10.84 -14.11 -3.97
CA ALA A 252 10.49 -12.80 -3.41
C ALA A 252 11.72 -12.07 -2.82
N ALA A 253 12.57 -12.79 -2.11
CA ALA A 253 13.85 -12.27 -1.57
C ALA A 253 14.82 -11.84 -2.68
N ASN A 254 14.86 -12.56 -3.81
CA ASN A 254 15.65 -12.16 -4.98
C ASN A 254 15.14 -10.85 -5.58
N ILE A 255 13.84 -10.68 -5.76
CA ILE A 255 13.25 -9.42 -6.23
C ILE A 255 13.61 -8.27 -5.28
N ALA A 256 13.47 -8.48 -3.96
CA ALA A 256 13.82 -7.48 -2.96
C ALA A 256 15.29 -7.05 -3.05
N LYS A 257 16.20 -8.01 -3.21
CA LYS A 257 17.65 -7.76 -3.37
C LYS A 257 17.97 -6.98 -4.65
N LEU A 258 17.42 -7.41 -5.78
CA LEU A 258 17.67 -6.79 -7.08
C LEU A 258 17.06 -5.37 -7.16
N ALA A 259 15.93 -5.15 -6.49
CA ALA A 259 15.30 -3.83 -6.40
C ALA A 259 15.92 -2.93 -5.31
N GLU A 260 16.91 -3.41 -4.55
CA GLU A 260 17.57 -2.64 -3.48
C GLU A 260 16.56 -2.08 -2.46
N VAL A 261 15.50 -2.83 -2.13
CA VAL A 261 14.50 -2.38 -1.15
C VAL A 261 15.09 -2.35 0.26
N LYS A 262 14.53 -1.54 1.17
CA LYS A 262 15.04 -1.49 2.55
C LYS A 262 14.52 -2.65 3.40
N ASN A 263 13.25 -3.01 3.24
CA ASN A 263 12.61 -4.10 3.99
C ASN A 263 11.74 -4.92 3.04
N LEU A 264 11.74 -6.23 3.22
CA LEU A 264 10.83 -7.17 2.56
C LEU A 264 9.80 -7.68 3.57
N LEU A 265 8.52 -7.48 3.30
CA LEU A 265 7.41 -8.03 4.06
C LEU A 265 6.77 -9.17 3.26
N LEU A 266 6.97 -10.39 3.69
CA LEU A 266 6.40 -11.58 3.05
C LEU A 266 4.96 -11.81 3.51
N GLY A 267 4.10 -12.27 2.63
CA GLY A 267 2.71 -12.63 2.92
C GLY A 267 2.11 -13.55 1.87
N HIS A 268 0.79 -13.70 1.89
CA HIS A 268 0.03 -14.55 0.98
C HIS A 268 0.45 -16.03 1.07
N TYR A 269 0.59 -16.52 2.31
CA TYR A 269 1.06 -17.89 2.54
C TYR A 269 0.00 -18.93 2.20
N SER A 270 0.39 -20.00 1.52
CA SER A 270 -0.47 -21.18 1.34
C SER A 270 -0.83 -21.81 2.68
N THR A 271 -2.09 -22.18 2.82
CA THR A 271 -2.62 -22.85 4.02
C THR A 271 -2.01 -24.21 4.30
N ARG A 272 -1.18 -24.78 3.41
CA ARG A 272 -0.42 -26.02 3.63
C ARG A 272 0.67 -25.88 4.71
N TYR A 273 1.15 -24.66 4.93
CA TYR A 273 2.20 -24.39 5.91
C TYR A 273 1.60 -24.03 7.26
N GLY A 274 2.03 -24.73 8.31
CA GLY A 274 1.62 -24.45 9.69
C GLY A 274 2.53 -23.47 10.42
N ASN A 275 3.72 -23.20 9.88
CA ASN A 275 4.72 -22.31 10.47
C ASN A 275 5.26 -21.34 9.41
N ILE A 276 4.93 -20.07 9.55
CA ILE A 276 5.37 -19.02 8.63
C ILE A 276 6.84 -18.62 8.79
N GLU A 277 7.49 -18.97 9.91
CA GLU A 277 8.94 -18.72 10.10
C GLU A 277 9.82 -19.45 9.07
N LEU A 278 9.32 -20.50 8.44
CA LEU A 278 10.00 -21.18 7.35
C LEU A 278 10.26 -20.23 6.17
N PHE A 279 9.33 -19.32 5.88
CA PHE A 279 9.46 -18.33 4.81
C PHE A 279 10.56 -17.32 5.11
N ARG A 280 10.64 -16.83 6.38
CA ARG A 280 11.75 -15.97 6.80
C ARG A 280 13.09 -16.67 6.70
N THR A 281 13.17 -17.91 7.16
CA THR A 281 14.41 -18.69 7.12
C THR A 281 14.92 -18.82 5.69
N GLU A 282 14.05 -19.16 4.75
CA GLU A 282 14.42 -19.32 3.34
C GLU A 282 14.80 -17.97 2.69
N ALA A 283 14.02 -16.93 2.93
CA ALA A 283 14.28 -15.61 2.36
C ALA A 283 15.57 -14.97 2.89
N ASN A 284 15.90 -15.21 4.16
CA ASN A 284 17.13 -14.68 4.79
C ASN A 284 18.43 -15.27 4.20
N GLU A 285 18.36 -16.35 3.44
CA GLU A 285 19.53 -16.83 2.68
C GLU A 285 19.98 -15.81 1.60
N ILE A 286 19.09 -14.89 1.19
CA ILE A 286 19.30 -13.97 0.07
C ILE A 286 19.20 -12.51 0.50
N PHE A 287 18.27 -12.17 1.40
CA PHE A 287 17.96 -10.82 1.82
C PHE A 287 17.81 -10.74 3.35
N GLU A 288 18.48 -9.77 4.01
CA GLU A 288 18.58 -9.76 5.47
C GLU A 288 17.34 -9.18 6.18
N ASN A 289 16.75 -8.11 5.65
CA ASN A 289 15.68 -7.37 6.32
C ASN A 289 14.29 -7.94 5.97
N VAL A 290 14.03 -9.18 6.39
CA VAL A 290 12.78 -9.90 6.13
C VAL A 290 11.83 -9.81 7.32
N LEU A 291 10.63 -9.34 7.06
CA LEU A 291 9.50 -9.32 7.97
C LEU A 291 8.45 -10.33 7.47
N LEU A 292 7.66 -10.88 8.38
CA LEU A 292 6.53 -11.73 8.04
C LEU A 292 5.24 -10.97 8.32
N ALA A 293 4.35 -10.91 7.32
CA ALA A 293 2.99 -10.49 7.56
C ALA A 293 2.25 -11.56 8.37
N ASP A 294 1.43 -11.11 9.30
CA ASP A 294 0.47 -11.94 10.00
C ASP A 294 -0.74 -11.09 10.36
N ASP A 295 -1.89 -11.74 10.56
CA ASP A 295 -3.14 -11.07 10.87
C ASP A 295 -3.00 -10.21 12.14
N GLY A 296 -3.26 -8.92 12.00
CA GLY A 296 -3.13 -7.96 13.09
C GLY A 296 -1.75 -7.32 13.25
N LEU A 297 -0.75 -7.74 12.47
CA LEU A 297 0.55 -7.07 12.47
C LEU A 297 0.39 -5.58 12.15
N GLU A 298 1.06 -4.75 12.92
CA GLU A 298 1.21 -3.32 12.67
C GLU A 298 2.70 -3.01 12.54
N PHE A 299 3.07 -2.35 11.47
CA PHE A 299 4.44 -1.99 11.18
C PHE A 299 4.53 -0.52 10.76
N GLU A 300 5.31 0.27 11.48
CA GLU A 300 5.59 1.67 11.17
C GLU A 300 7.04 1.81 10.67
N PHE A 301 7.25 2.57 9.62
CA PHE A 301 8.53 2.74 8.94
C PHE A 301 8.70 4.15 8.42
#